data_06bb718728264e55cb80e067a3d7644f
#
_entry.id   06bb718728264e55cb80e067a3d7644f
#
_cell.length_a   1.000
_cell.length_b   1.000
_cell.length_c   1.000
_cell.angle_alpha   90.00
_cell.angle_beta   90.00
_cell.angle_gamma   90.00
#
_symmetry.space_group_name_H-M   'P 1'
#
loop_
_entity.id
_entity.type
_entity.pdbx_description
1 polymer ?
#
loop_
_entity_poly.entity_id
_entity_poly.type
_entity_poly.pdbx_seq_one_letter_code
_entity_poly.pdbx_strand_id
1 'polypeptide(L)'
;MTLHVSRRAFLSGLGVMTALPAIPGYASWNPPLYPPMDLSYFDTPISPAPADILFGYASITWGGNDRRAIEDICSLGFRGIQLRANVLQEFGGAAELRDLLDKHQLQMIALSSGSVRIDPALQAEEIAKHTANAKFVRDVGGLYLQVTDERPKDRAITTADYKQLGRLISEIGKRTADLGVSLGYHNHMGSLGEHPEEVEQILEAADPRYAKLELDVAHYFQGGGDPAKAIEKYSDRLLFMHIKDVEPAPPNAAAKRPYRFVELGRGKVDLPAVFEALRKVNFRGWAIVELDVVPDKTRTP
;
A
#
# COMPACT_ATOMS: atom_id res chain seq x y z
N MET A 1 23.93 -18.24 25.23
CA MET A 1 22.75 -18.59 26.04
C MET A 1 21.63 -17.68 25.56
N THR A 2 20.87 -18.13 24.55
CA THR A 2 19.85 -17.34 23.86
C THR A 2 18.52 -17.53 24.59
N LEU A 3 18.05 -16.48 25.24
CA LEU A 3 16.73 -16.50 25.91
C LEU A 3 15.61 -16.51 24.84
N HIS A 4 15.03 -17.66 24.59
CA HIS A 4 13.77 -17.79 23.87
C HIS A 4 12.63 -17.33 24.79
N VAL A 5 12.23 -16.07 24.66
CA VAL A 5 10.98 -15.61 25.27
C VAL A 5 9.84 -16.03 24.34
N SER A 6 8.95 -16.90 24.79
CA SER A 6 7.79 -17.31 24.00
C SER A 6 6.83 -16.12 23.83
N ARG A 7 6.18 -16.00 22.66
CA ARG A 7 5.18 -14.96 22.38
C ARG A 7 4.06 -14.90 23.44
N ARG A 8 3.76 -16.01 24.08
CA ARG A 8 2.79 -16.12 25.19
C ARG A 8 3.26 -15.38 26.44
N ALA A 9 4.57 -15.40 26.75
CA ALA A 9 5.15 -14.68 27.88
C ALA A 9 5.16 -13.15 27.63
N PHE A 10 5.30 -12.71 26.37
CA PHE A 10 5.22 -11.30 26.02
C PHE A 10 3.78 -10.75 26.18
N LEU A 11 2.78 -11.51 25.76
CA LEU A 11 1.37 -11.10 25.89
C LEU A 11 0.83 -11.19 27.33
N SER A 12 1.33 -12.14 28.14
CA SER A 12 0.97 -12.23 29.57
C SER A 12 1.62 -11.14 30.42
N GLY A 13 2.76 -10.59 29.99
CA GLY A 13 3.43 -9.47 30.68
C GLY A 13 2.70 -8.14 30.56
N LEU A 14 1.80 -7.99 29.57
CA LEU A 14 0.97 -6.80 29.39
C LEU A 14 -0.31 -6.81 30.24
N GLY A 15 -0.62 -7.92 30.94
CA GLY A 15 -1.83 -8.11 31.73
C GLY A 15 -1.76 -7.73 33.21
N VAL A 16 -0.61 -7.30 33.72
CA VAL A 16 -0.49 -6.85 35.12
C VAL A 16 -0.29 -5.34 35.17
N MET A 17 -1.33 -4.61 34.84
CA MET A 17 -1.47 -3.24 35.35
C MET A 17 -2.03 -3.31 36.77
N THR A 18 -1.19 -3.13 37.77
CA THR A 18 -1.57 -2.85 39.14
C THR A 18 -2.57 -1.70 39.16
N ALA A 19 -3.69 -1.90 39.84
CA ALA A 19 -4.70 -0.89 40.05
C ALA A 19 -4.07 0.35 40.69
N LEU A 20 -3.90 1.41 39.92
CA LEU A 20 -3.66 2.74 40.46
C LEU A 20 -4.96 3.23 41.10
N PRO A 21 -4.91 3.93 42.26
CA PRO A 21 -6.07 4.45 42.90
C PRO A 21 -6.79 5.43 41.97
N ALA A 22 -8.12 5.30 41.83
CA ALA A 22 -8.95 6.16 41.03
C ALA A 22 -8.79 7.62 41.47
N ILE A 23 -8.25 8.47 40.60
CA ILE A 23 -8.30 9.93 40.78
C ILE A 23 -9.70 10.38 40.41
N PRO A 24 -10.48 10.98 41.33
CA PRO A 24 -11.82 11.49 41.03
C PRO A 24 -11.67 12.66 40.05
N GLY A 25 -12.21 12.54 38.85
CA GLY A 25 -12.25 13.61 37.85
C GLY A 25 -11.90 13.22 36.39
N TYR A 26 -11.40 12.02 36.14
CA TYR A 26 -11.13 11.55 34.79
C TYR A 26 -12.03 10.38 34.41
N ALA A 27 -13.32 10.60 34.30
CA ALA A 27 -14.28 9.64 33.78
C ALA A 27 -15.00 10.18 32.56
N SER A 28 -14.22 10.53 31.50
CA SER A 28 -14.73 10.42 30.15
C SER A 28 -14.11 9.17 29.54
N TRP A 29 -14.64 8.02 29.92
CA TRP A 29 -14.35 6.77 29.25
C TRP A 29 -15.02 6.84 27.88
N ASN A 30 -14.29 7.32 26.89
CA ASN A 30 -14.68 7.07 25.51
C ASN A 30 -14.52 5.58 25.29
N PRO A 31 -15.61 4.83 25.02
CA PRO A 31 -15.46 3.44 24.64
C PRO A 31 -14.48 3.37 23.45
N PRO A 32 -13.63 2.34 23.37
CA PRO A 32 -12.74 2.20 22.22
C PRO A 32 -13.59 2.27 20.95
N LEU A 33 -13.11 3.01 19.96
CA LEU A 33 -13.80 3.25 18.68
C LEU A 33 -14.19 1.92 18.01
N TYR A 34 -13.49 0.86 18.36
CA TYR A 34 -13.66 -0.50 17.89
C TYR A 34 -13.90 -1.45 19.08
N PRO A 35 -14.74 -2.47 18.90
CA PRO A 35 -14.81 -3.56 19.85
C PRO A 35 -13.41 -4.16 20.05
N PRO A 36 -13.16 -4.83 21.19
CA PRO A 36 -11.92 -5.57 21.39
C PRO A 36 -11.66 -6.45 20.17
N MET A 37 -10.41 -6.42 19.68
CA MET A 37 -10.01 -7.29 18.57
C MET A 37 -10.20 -8.74 19.04
N ASP A 38 -10.88 -9.55 18.23
CA ASP A 38 -10.94 -10.99 18.44
C ASP A 38 -9.56 -11.57 18.14
N LEU A 39 -8.84 -11.94 19.19
CA LEU A 39 -7.50 -12.55 19.07
C LEU A 39 -7.55 -14.07 19.02
N SER A 40 -8.73 -14.70 19.05
CA SER A 40 -8.90 -16.15 18.95
C SER A 40 -8.28 -16.71 17.65
N TYR A 41 -8.18 -15.85 16.64
CA TYR A 41 -7.49 -16.12 15.40
C TYR A 41 -6.02 -16.57 15.59
N PHE A 42 -5.36 -16.08 16.63
CA PHE A 42 -3.97 -16.44 16.94
C PHE A 42 -3.85 -17.71 17.79
N ASP A 43 -4.97 -18.29 18.22
CA ASP A 43 -5.00 -19.59 18.92
C ASP A 43 -4.78 -20.76 17.93
N THR A 44 -5.03 -20.53 16.65
CA THR A 44 -4.69 -21.47 15.59
C THR A 44 -3.24 -21.25 15.16
N PRO A 45 -2.42 -22.31 15.02
CA PRO A 45 -1.07 -22.17 14.50
C PRO A 45 -1.11 -21.53 13.10
N ILE A 46 -0.61 -20.29 12.98
CA ILE A 46 -0.47 -19.63 11.70
C ILE A 46 0.72 -20.28 11.01
N SER A 47 0.50 -20.83 9.82
CA SER A 47 1.61 -21.22 8.95
C SER A 47 2.48 -19.98 8.73
N PRO A 48 3.81 -20.08 8.94
CA PRO A 48 4.67 -18.94 8.66
C PRO A 48 4.46 -18.49 7.22
N ALA A 49 4.42 -17.17 7.01
CA ALA A 49 4.46 -16.62 5.66
C ALA A 49 5.63 -17.24 4.90
N PRO A 50 5.51 -17.50 3.60
CA PRO A 50 6.66 -17.92 2.80
C PRO A 50 7.84 -17.01 3.12
N ALA A 51 9.03 -17.59 3.33
CA ALA A 51 10.23 -16.86 3.76
C ALA A 51 10.64 -15.74 2.78
N ASP A 52 10.02 -15.73 1.60
CA ASP A 52 10.34 -14.83 0.49
C ASP A 52 9.39 -13.61 0.37
N ILE A 53 8.38 -13.49 1.24
CA ILE A 53 7.54 -12.28 1.32
C ILE A 53 8.17 -11.32 2.33
N LEU A 54 8.58 -10.16 1.82
CA LEU A 54 9.12 -9.07 2.61
C LEU A 54 8.01 -8.07 2.93
N PHE A 55 7.98 -7.56 4.16
CA PHE A 55 6.98 -6.58 4.57
C PHE A 55 7.58 -5.18 4.65
N GLY A 56 6.86 -4.23 4.05
CA GLY A 56 7.12 -2.79 4.17
C GLY A 56 5.88 -2.04 4.63
N TYR A 57 6.02 -0.72 4.78
CA TYR A 57 4.91 0.16 5.14
C TYR A 57 4.89 1.41 4.26
N ALA A 58 3.69 1.90 3.90
CA ALA A 58 3.51 3.12 3.12
C ALA A 58 3.41 4.35 4.03
N SER A 59 4.20 5.38 3.77
CA SER A 59 4.28 6.59 4.60
C SER A 59 3.03 7.49 4.55
N ILE A 60 2.05 7.17 3.71
CA ILE A 60 0.83 7.97 3.55
C ILE A 60 0.09 8.20 4.86
N THR A 61 0.13 7.25 5.80
CA THR A 61 -0.52 7.33 7.11
C THR A 61 -0.06 8.54 7.92
N TRP A 62 1.19 8.98 7.73
CA TRP A 62 1.79 10.14 8.43
C TRP A 62 1.45 11.49 7.79
N GLY A 63 0.60 11.51 6.73
CA GLY A 63 0.06 12.72 6.14
C GLY A 63 1.10 13.67 5.52
N GLY A 64 2.27 13.15 5.11
CA GLY A 64 3.36 13.91 4.51
C GLY A 64 4.51 14.25 5.48
N ASN A 65 4.44 13.77 6.74
CA ASN A 65 5.59 13.85 7.65
C ASN A 65 6.49 12.62 7.44
N ASP A 66 7.19 12.58 6.30
CA ASP A 66 7.93 11.40 5.89
C ASP A 66 9.18 11.14 6.76
N ARG A 67 9.78 12.18 7.35
CA ARG A 67 10.88 11.99 8.34
C ARG A 67 10.41 11.22 9.55
N ARG A 68 9.23 11.56 10.08
CA ARG A 68 8.64 10.84 11.20
C ARG A 68 8.21 9.42 10.79
N ALA A 69 7.65 9.25 9.60
CA ALA A 69 7.32 7.93 9.07
C ALA A 69 8.53 7.00 9.00
N ILE A 70 9.68 7.49 8.54
CA ILE A 70 10.93 6.73 8.46
C ILE A 70 11.36 6.23 9.86
N GLU A 71 11.32 7.11 10.88
CA GLU A 71 11.67 6.76 12.25
C GLU A 71 10.71 5.70 12.83
N ASP A 72 9.41 5.93 12.71
CA ASP A 72 8.37 5.07 13.28
C ASP A 72 8.36 3.69 12.60
N ILE A 73 8.37 3.63 11.27
CA ILE A 73 8.38 2.39 10.49
C ILE A 73 9.61 1.53 10.83
N CYS A 74 10.78 2.16 10.93
CA CYS A 74 11.99 1.48 11.37
C CYS A 74 11.85 0.94 12.80
N SER A 75 11.31 1.75 13.73
CA SER A 75 11.15 1.34 15.14
C SER A 75 10.20 0.17 15.31
N LEU A 76 9.22 0.02 14.42
CA LEU A 76 8.28 -1.10 14.37
C LEU A 76 8.90 -2.38 13.77
N GLY A 77 10.14 -2.32 13.29
CA GLY A 77 10.87 -3.47 12.77
C GLY A 77 10.67 -3.75 11.29
N PHE A 78 9.96 -2.89 10.55
CA PHE A 78 9.91 -2.97 9.09
C PHE A 78 11.29 -2.71 8.48
N ARG A 79 11.52 -3.28 7.30
CA ARG A 79 12.77 -3.10 6.54
C ARG A 79 12.55 -2.41 5.20
N GLY A 80 11.32 -2.08 4.88
CA GLY A 80 10.98 -1.42 3.64
C GLY A 80 9.95 -0.32 3.84
N ILE A 81 10.06 0.71 3.02
CA ILE A 81 9.16 1.87 3.04
C ILE A 81 8.74 2.23 1.62
N GLN A 82 7.47 2.57 1.46
CA GLN A 82 6.98 3.26 0.27
C GLN A 82 6.77 4.73 0.60
N LEU A 83 7.31 5.60 -0.24
CA LEU A 83 7.21 7.05 -0.12
C LEU A 83 6.35 7.63 -1.24
N ARG A 84 5.97 8.89 -1.10
CA ARG A 84 5.18 9.63 -2.09
C ARG A 84 6.03 10.72 -2.75
N ALA A 85 5.60 11.20 -3.91
CA ALA A 85 6.36 12.16 -4.71
C ALA A 85 6.64 13.53 -4.03
N ASN A 86 5.96 13.84 -2.90
CA ASN A 86 6.28 15.02 -2.10
C ASN A 86 7.72 15.00 -1.56
N VAL A 87 8.31 13.82 -1.35
CA VAL A 87 9.71 13.72 -0.86
C VAL A 87 10.74 14.32 -1.81
N LEU A 88 10.41 14.47 -3.09
CA LEU A 88 11.29 15.14 -4.05
C LEU A 88 11.53 16.64 -3.69
N GLN A 89 10.56 17.22 -2.97
CA GLN A 89 10.63 18.64 -2.52
C GLN A 89 10.99 18.76 -1.04
N GLU A 90 10.64 17.74 -0.24
CA GLU A 90 10.86 17.75 1.22
C GLU A 90 12.32 17.57 1.59
N PHE A 91 13.05 16.76 0.83
CA PHE A 91 14.46 16.49 1.04
C PHE A 91 15.32 17.28 0.07
N GLY A 92 16.50 17.70 0.49
CA GLY A 92 17.46 18.47 -0.32
C GLY A 92 18.03 17.74 -1.53
N GLY A 93 17.48 16.54 -1.85
CA GLY A 93 17.84 15.71 -2.98
C GLY A 93 17.87 14.22 -2.64
N ALA A 94 18.10 13.39 -3.65
CA ALA A 94 18.13 11.95 -3.50
C ALA A 94 19.21 11.44 -2.51
N ALA A 95 20.35 12.13 -2.44
CA ALA A 95 21.43 11.76 -1.54
C ALA A 95 21.03 11.90 -0.06
N GLU A 96 20.39 13.01 0.31
CA GLU A 96 19.93 13.21 1.71
C GLU A 96 18.92 12.14 2.13
N LEU A 97 17.95 11.83 1.26
CA LEU A 97 16.97 10.78 1.56
C LEU A 97 17.62 9.41 1.65
N ARG A 98 18.53 9.07 0.75
CA ARG A 98 19.28 7.81 0.79
C ARG A 98 20.04 7.67 2.10
N ASP A 99 20.82 8.69 2.50
CA ASP A 99 21.62 8.66 3.73
C ASP A 99 20.73 8.48 4.97
N LEU A 100 19.52 9.09 4.97
CA LEU A 100 18.54 8.91 6.04
C LEU A 100 17.98 7.49 6.07
N LEU A 101 17.62 6.92 4.92
CA LEU A 101 17.12 5.56 4.82
C LEU A 101 18.19 4.53 5.21
N ASP A 102 19.44 4.73 4.78
CA ASP A 102 20.58 3.88 5.14
C ASP A 102 20.84 3.90 6.66
N LYS A 103 20.79 5.08 7.28
CA LYS A 103 20.90 5.24 8.73
C LYS A 103 19.85 4.41 9.48
N HIS A 104 18.64 4.32 8.95
CA HIS A 104 17.53 3.55 9.52
C HIS A 104 17.43 2.11 8.98
N GLN A 105 18.36 1.70 8.12
CA GLN A 105 18.35 0.38 7.46
C GLN A 105 17.03 0.05 6.75
N LEU A 106 16.45 1.05 6.10
CA LEU A 106 15.20 0.93 5.35
C LEU A 106 15.48 0.93 3.85
N GLN A 107 14.96 -0.08 3.15
CA GLN A 107 14.91 -0.10 1.69
C GLN A 107 13.75 0.76 1.21
N MET A 108 14.01 1.72 0.34
CA MET A 108 12.94 2.36 -0.43
C MET A 108 12.38 1.33 -1.42
N ILE A 109 11.17 0.84 -1.16
CA ILE A 109 10.53 -0.16 -2.02
C ILE A 109 9.99 0.52 -3.27
N ALA A 110 9.18 1.55 -3.08
CA ALA A 110 8.53 2.25 -4.17
C ALA A 110 8.37 3.75 -3.89
N LEU A 111 8.23 4.49 -4.98
CA LEU A 111 7.73 5.87 -4.96
C LEU A 111 6.35 5.91 -5.60
N SER A 112 5.34 6.35 -4.86
CA SER A 112 4.02 6.70 -5.42
C SER A 112 4.17 7.99 -6.23
N SER A 113 4.21 7.84 -7.55
CA SER A 113 4.50 8.89 -8.52
C SER A 113 3.26 9.74 -8.90
N GLY A 114 2.09 9.34 -8.37
CA GLY A 114 0.81 9.99 -8.64
C GLY A 114 0.10 9.41 -9.87
N SER A 115 -0.97 10.10 -10.27
CA SER A 115 -1.86 9.62 -11.32
C SER A 115 -1.34 9.95 -12.73
N VAL A 116 -1.64 9.05 -13.64
CA VAL A 116 -1.43 9.17 -15.09
C VAL A 116 -2.72 9.69 -15.73
N ARG A 117 -2.65 10.78 -16.45
CA ARG A 117 -3.76 11.34 -17.25
C ARG A 117 -3.69 10.80 -18.68
N ILE A 118 -4.81 10.31 -19.19
CA ILE A 118 -4.88 9.65 -20.51
C ILE A 118 -5.10 10.62 -21.68
N ASP A 119 -5.20 11.94 -21.43
CA ASP A 119 -5.34 12.93 -22.49
C ASP A 119 -4.11 12.89 -23.42
N PRO A 120 -4.30 12.65 -24.72
CA PRO A 120 -3.20 12.62 -25.68
C PRO A 120 -2.36 13.90 -25.70
N ALA A 121 -2.95 15.06 -25.42
CA ALA A 121 -2.23 16.32 -25.35
C ALA A 121 -1.23 16.39 -24.18
N LEU A 122 -1.46 15.61 -23.12
CA LEU A 122 -0.63 15.55 -21.92
C LEU A 122 0.37 14.39 -21.94
N GLN A 123 0.34 13.53 -22.93
CA GLN A 123 1.14 12.30 -22.95
C GLN A 123 2.64 12.56 -22.74
N ALA A 124 3.20 13.57 -23.41
CA ALA A 124 4.62 13.89 -23.28
C ALA A 124 4.98 14.38 -21.86
N GLU A 125 4.08 15.17 -21.25
CA GLU A 125 4.24 15.66 -19.87
C GLU A 125 4.19 14.50 -18.87
N GLU A 126 3.24 13.57 -19.02
CA GLU A 126 3.12 12.39 -18.14
C GLU A 126 4.36 11.50 -18.23
N ILE A 127 4.85 11.22 -19.44
CA ILE A 127 6.08 10.44 -19.62
C ILE A 127 7.27 11.15 -18.97
N ALA A 128 7.41 12.45 -19.18
CA ALA A 128 8.52 13.22 -18.59
C ALA A 128 8.46 13.24 -17.06
N LYS A 129 7.28 13.49 -16.47
CA LYS A 129 7.05 13.51 -15.02
C LYS A 129 7.44 12.19 -14.37
N HIS A 130 6.89 11.10 -14.86
CA HIS A 130 7.13 9.79 -14.26
C HIS A 130 8.56 9.27 -14.52
N THR A 131 9.17 9.64 -15.64
CA THR A 131 10.60 9.35 -15.91
C THR A 131 11.51 10.13 -14.94
N ALA A 132 11.21 11.39 -14.65
CA ALA A 132 11.97 12.19 -13.68
C ALA A 132 11.85 11.59 -12.27
N ASN A 133 10.65 11.15 -11.88
CA ASN A 133 10.42 10.48 -10.60
C ASN A 133 11.16 9.14 -10.51
N ALA A 134 11.20 8.36 -11.60
CA ALA A 134 11.99 7.11 -11.65
C ALA A 134 13.49 7.37 -11.53
N LYS A 135 13.98 8.47 -12.11
CA LYS A 135 15.38 8.88 -11.91
C LYS A 135 15.68 9.14 -10.43
N PHE A 136 14.77 9.81 -9.73
CA PHE A 136 14.91 10.04 -8.29
C PHE A 136 14.92 8.71 -7.52
N VAL A 137 13.99 7.77 -7.84
CA VAL A 137 13.96 6.42 -7.24
C VAL A 137 15.32 5.73 -7.39
N ARG A 138 15.87 5.70 -8.60
CA ARG A 138 17.20 5.14 -8.87
C ARG A 138 18.29 5.81 -8.02
N ASP A 139 18.28 7.14 -7.99
CA ASP A 139 19.32 7.92 -7.31
C ASP A 139 19.27 7.76 -5.78
N VAL A 140 18.08 7.44 -5.21
CA VAL A 140 17.92 7.04 -3.80
C VAL A 140 18.34 5.58 -3.56
N GLY A 141 18.33 4.73 -4.59
CA GLY A 141 18.51 3.28 -4.45
C GLY A 141 17.19 2.51 -4.25
N GLY A 142 16.07 3.11 -4.68
CA GLY A 142 14.74 2.49 -4.63
C GLY A 142 14.53 1.45 -5.74
N LEU A 143 13.48 0.64 -5.61
CA LEU A 143 13.22 -0.50 -6.49
C LEU A 143 12.18 -0.21 -7.58
N TYR A 144 11.05 0.42 -7.20
CA TYR A 144 9.86 0.50 -8.02
C TYR A 144 9.32 1.92 -8.12
N LEU A 145 8.67 2.21 -9.24
CA LEU A 145 7.81 3.37 -9.42
C LEU A 145 6.35 2.89 -9.45
N GLN A 146 5.53 3.40 -8.54
CA GLN A 146 4.08 3.16 -8.55
C GLN A 146 3.37 4.30 -9.29
N VAL A 147 2.40 3.97 -10.12
CA VAL A 147 1.48 4.92 -10.73
C VAL A 147 0.03 4.46 -10.55
N THR A 148 -0.86 5.40 -10.24
CA THR A 148 -2.30 5.25 -10.40
C THR A 148 -2.74 5.88 -11.72
N ASP A 149 -4.03 6.02 -11.93
CA ASP A 149 -4.58 6.79 -13.05
C ASP A 149 -5.64 7.79 -12.60
N GLU A 150 -5.99 8.70 -13.47
CA GLU A 150 -7.08 9.64 -13.28
C GLU A 150 -8.22 9.32 -14.24
N ARG A 151 -9.42 9.02 -13.68
CA ARG A 151 -10.64 8.82 -14.46
C ARG A 151 -11.14 10.18 -14.99
N PRO A 152 -11.31 10.36 -16.32
CA PRO A 152 -11.96 11.54 -16.88
C PRO A 152 -13.36 11.73 -16.30
N LYS A 153 -13.71 12.97 -15.93
CA LYS A 153 -14.98 13.30 -15.26
C LYS A 153 -15.97 14.05 -16.16
N ASP A 154 -15.50 14.54 -17.28
CA ASP A 154 -16.19 15.41 -18.22
C ASP A 154 -16.88 14.66 -19.37
N ARG A 155 -16.66 13.36 -19.47
CA ARG A 155 -17.19 12.50 -20.52
C ARG A 155 -17.37 11.05 -20.07
N ALA A 156 -18.13 10.30 -20.85
CA ALA A 156 -18.24 8.86 -20.66
C ALA A 156 -16.90 8.14 -20.93
N ILE A 157 -16.65 7.08 -20.17
CA ILE A 157 -15.51 6.20 -20.34
C ILE A 157 -15.82 5.13 -21.38
N THR A 158 -14.85 4.80 -22.20
CA THR A 158 -14.96 3.82 -23.27
C THR A 158 -13.80 2.82 -23.20
N THR A 159 -13.92 1.69 -23.90
CA THR A 159 -12.81 0.71 -24.04
C THR A 159 -11.53 1.34 -24.61
N ALA A 160 -11.64 2.40 -25.40
CA ALA A 160 -10.47 3.10 -25.93
C ALA A 160 -9.63 3.77 -24.82
N ASP A 161 -10.27 4.18 -23.71
CA ASP A 161 -9.61 4.83 -22.57
C ASP A 161 -8.73 3.86 -21.80
N TYR A 162 -9.23 2.64 -21.53
CA TYR A 162 -8.44 1.58 -20.92
C TYR A 162 -7.23 1.18 -21.78
N LYS A 163 -7.46 1.05 -23.11
CA LYS A 163 -6.37 0.77 -24.05
C LYS A 163 -5.35 1.90 -24.12
N GLN A 164 -5.80 3.15 -24.04
CA GLN A 164 -4.90 4.31 -24.03
C GLN A 164 -4.06 4.32 -22.76
N LEU A 165 -4.66 4.06 -21.59
CA LEU A 165 -3.93 3.93 -20.33
C LEU A 165 -2.90 2.81 -20.39
N GLY A 166 -3.30 1.61 -20.86
CA GLY A 166 -2.38 0.47 -21.00
C GLY A 166 -1.16 0.77 -21.86
N ARG A 167 -1.35 1.45 -23.01
CA ARG A 167 -0.24 1.90 -23.86
C ARG A 167 0.64 2.94 -23.16
N LEU A 168 0.03 3.93 -22.50
CA LEU A 168 0.79 5.02 -21.87
C LEU A 168 1.63 4.52 -20.68
N ILE A 169 1.08 3.66 -19.82
CA ILE A 169 1.86 3.05 -18.71
C ILE A 169 2.97 2.14 -19.25
N SER A 170 2.78 1.50 -20.40
CA SER A 170 3.84 0.72 -21.07
C SER A 170 4.97 1.60 -21.55
N GLU A 171 4.67 2.75 -22.15
CA GLU A 171 5.69 3.70 -22.60
C GLU A 171 6.45 4.31 -21.41
N ILE A 172 5.73 4.69 -20.33
CA ILE A 172 6.35 5.14 -19.09
C ILE A 172 7.23 4.01 -18.52
N GLY A 173 6.71 2.79 -18.41
CA GLY A 173 7.44 1.64 -17.88
C GLY A 173 8.70 1.29 -18.66
N LYS A 174 8.68 1.47 -19.99
CA LYS A 174 9.88 1.32 -20.82
C LYS A 174 10.95 2.35 -20.44
N ARG A 175 10.57 3.63 -20.25
CA ARG A 175 11.50 4.69 -19.83
C ARG A 175 12.07 4.45 -18.44
N THR A 176 11.24 3.95 -17.52
CA THR A 176 11.70 3.64 -16.16
C THR A 176 12.61 2.42 -16.14
N ALA A 177 12.35 1.42 -16.98
CA ALA A 177 13.20 0.24 -17.13
C ALA A 177 14.61 0.59 -17.63
N ASP A 178 14.75 1.58 -18.54
CA ASP A 178 16.04 2.10 -19.01
C ASP A 178 16.86 2.72 -17.84
N LEU A 179 16.20 3.08 -16.74
CA LEU A 179 16.82 3.57 -15.50
C LEU A 179 17.04 2.47 -14.45
N GLY A 180 16.66 1.23 -14.73
CA GLY A 180 16.71 0.11 -13.78
C GLY A 180 15.58 0.10 -12.75
N VAL A 181 14.49 0.86 -12.97
CA VAL A 181 13.34 0.97 -12.08
C VAL A 181 12.12 0.31 -12.74
N SER A 182 11.54 -0.68 -12.10
CA SER A 182 10.32 -1.32 -12.61
C SER A 182 9.08 -0.50 -12.27
N LEU A 183 8.10 -0.47 -13.18
CA LEU A 183 6.83 0.23 -12.98
C LEU A 183 5.73 -0.72 -12.54
N GLY A 184 5.05 -0.38 -11.42
CA GLY A 184 3.83 -1.00 -10.94
C GLY A 184 2.62 -0.09 -11.20
N TYR A 185 1.63 -0.61 -11.92
CA TYR A 185 0.32 0.01 -12.05
C TYR A 185 -0.53 -0.38 -10.85
N HIS A 186 -1.07 0.61 -10.15
CA HIS A 186 -1.86 0.47 -8.93
C HIS A 186 -3.34 0.67 -9.23
N ASN A 187 -4.15 -0.37 -9.07
CA ASN A 187 -5.61 -0.28 -9.16
C ASN A 187 -6.17 0.53 -7.98
N HIS A 188 -7.06 1.48 -8.28
CA HIS A 188 -7.52 2.41 -7.24
C HIS A 188 -9.00 2.76 -7.39
N MET A 189 -9.70 2.90 -6.26
CA MET A 189 -11.07 3.41 -6.22
C MET A 189 -11.18 4.81 -6.83
N GLY A 190 -12.16 5.00 -7.72
CA GLY A 190 -12.40 6.27 -8.41
C GLY A 190 -11.46 6.53 -9.58
N SER A 191 -10.61 5.57 -9.94
CA SER A 191 -9.75 5.62 -11.13
C SER A 191 -10.38 4.86 -12.31
N LEU A 192 -9.71 4.80 -13.46
CA LEU A 192 -10.13 3.94 -14.58
C LEU A 192 -10.05 2.46 -14.22
N GLY A 193 -9.09 2.06 -13.40
CA GLY A 193 -8.93 0.69 -12.93
C GLY A 193 -9.60 0.44 -11.59
N GLU A 194 -10.85 0.85 -11.43
CA GLU A 194 -11.63 0.63 -10.21
C GLU A 194 -12.20 -0.78 -10.12
N HIS A 195 -12.81 -1.26 -11.23
CA HIS A 195 -13.47 -2.56 -11.28
C HIS A 195 -12.56 -3.65 -11.90
N PRO A 196 -12.75 -4.93 -11.54
CA PRO A 196 -11.93 -6.04 -12.05
C PRO A 196 -11.81 -6.10 -13.57
N GLU A 197 -12.92 -5.89 -14.29
CA GLU A 197 -12.97 -5.90 -15.75
C GLU A 197 -12.26 -4.69 -16.38
N GLU A 198 -12.18 -3.57 -15.67
CA GLU A 198 -11.44 -2.38 -16.09
C GLU A 198 -9.93 -2.63 -15.93
N VAL A 199 -9.52 -3.19 -14.79
CA VAL A 199 -8.12 -3.61 -14.54
C VAL A 199 -7.67 -4.59 -15.62
N GLU A 200 -8.52 -5.57 -15.96
CA GLU A 200 -8.23 -6.55 -17.02
C GLU A 200 -7.96 -5.88 -18.35
N GLN A 201 -8.86 -4.99 -18.80
CA GLN A 201 -8.72 -4.28 -20.08
C GLN A 201 -7.44 -3.41 -20.14
N ILE A 202 -7.09 -2.78 -19.02
CA ILE A 202 -5.86 -1.99 -18.92
C ILE A 202 -4.62 -2.90 -19.03
N LEU A 203 -4.59 -4.00 -18.28
CA LEU A 203 -3.47 -4.93 -18.28
C LEU A 203 -3.31 -5.69 -19.61
N GLU A 204 -4.41 -6.03 -20.28
CA GLU A 204 -4.38 -6.62 -21.63
C GLU A 204 -3.77 -5.68 -22.66
N ALA A 205 -4.02 -4.38 -22.54
CA ALA A 205 -3.46 -3.36 -23.42
C ALA A 205 -2.03 -2.95 -23.05
N ALA A 206 -1.57 -3.31 -21.87
CA ALA A 206 -0.25 -2.98 -21.36
C ALA A 206 0.78 -4.06 -21.65
N ASP A 207 1.98 -3.65 -22.09
CA ASP A 207 3.10 -4.55 -22.33
C ASP A 207 3.60 -5.15 -21.00
N PRO A 208 3.50 -6.49 -20.81
CA PRO A 208 3.86 -7.16 -19.57
C PRO A 208 5.36 -7.05 -19.20
N ARG A 209 6.20 -6.69 -20.15
CA ARG A 209 7.63 -6.48 -19.89
C ARG A 209 7.90 -5.21 -19.12
N TYR A 210 7.08 -4.17 -19.32
CA TYR A 210 7.32 -2.82 -18.84
C TYR A 210 6.30 -2.35 -17.80
N ALA A 211 5.03 -2.76 -17.92
CA ALA A 211 3.99 -2.40 -16.97
C ALA A 211 3.54 -3.64 -16.19
N LYS A 212 3.92 -3.70 -14.93
CA LYS A 212 3.53 -4.73 -13.97
C LYS A 212 2.34 -4.28 -13.14
N LEU A 213 1.77 -5.18 -12.36
CA LEU A 213 0.68 -4.88 -11.43
C LEU A 213 1.22 -4.72 -10.00
N GLU A 214 0.89 -3.62 -9.39
CA GLU A 214 0.81 -3.48 -7.95
C GLU A 214 -0.65 -3.66 -7.55
N LEU A 215 -0.98 -4.82 -7.00
CA LEU A 215 -2.36 -5.10 -6.58
C LEU A 215 -2.62 -4.52 -5.19
N ASP A 216 -3.53 -3.54 -5.09
CA ASP A 216 -4.12 -3.16 -3.81
C ASP A 216 -5.35 -4.03 -3.53
N VAL A 217 -5.25 -4.84 -2.48
CA VAL A 217 -6.30 -5.83 -2.16
C VAL A 217 -7.59 -5.17 -1.69
N ALA A 218 -7.51 -4.03 -0.99
CA ALA A 218 -8.71 -3.34 -0.49
C ALA A 218 -9.43 -2.56 -1.60
N HIS A 219 -8.69 -1.87 -2.45
CA HIS A 219 -9.28 -1.19 -3.62
C HIS A 219 -9.92 -2.21 -4.58
N TYR A 220 -9.25 -3.35 -4.82
CA TYR A 220 -9.78 -4.39 -5.69
C TYR A 220 -11.05 -5.04 -5.10
N PHE A 221 -11.04 -5.34 -3.79
CA PHE A 221 -12.21 -5.84 -3.08
C PHE A 221 -13.39 -4.84 -3.15
N GLN A 222 -13.12 -3.57 -2.86
CA GLN A 222 -14.13 -2.52 -2.89
C GLN A 222 -14.69 -2.29 -4.31
N GLY A 223 -13.88 -2.50 -5.35
CA GLY A 223 -14.30 -2.51 -6.76
C GLY A 223 -15.16 -3.70 -7.16
N GLY A 224 -15.45 -4.62 -6.23
CA GLY A 224 -16.28 -5.82 -6.44
C GLY A 224 -15.49 -7.07 -6.83
N GLY A 225 -14.16 -7.02 -6.77
CA GLY A 225 -13.29 -8.14 -7.08
C GLY A 225 -12.97 -9.03 -5.87
N ASP A 226 -12.40 -10.18 -6.18
CA ASP A 226 -11.84 -11.12 -5.21
C ASP A 226 -10.30 -11.03 -5.29
N PRO A 227 -9.63 -10.44 -4.28
CA PRO A 227 -8.18 -10.25 -4.33
C PRO A 227 -7.39 -11.55 -4.42
N ALA A 228 -7.85 -12.63 -3.78
CA ALA A 228 -7.17 -13.91 -3.83
C ALA A 228 -7.19 -14.49 -5.26
N LYS A 229 -8.33 -14.41 -5.94
CA LYS A 229 -8.41 -14.80 -7.35
C LYS A 229 -7.60 -13.90 -8.27
N ALA A 230 -7.53 -12.60 -7.97
CA ALA A 230 -6.70 -11.66 -8.73
C ALA A 230 -5.21 -12.03 -8.63
N ILE A 231 -4.73 -12.39 -7.44
CA ILE A 231 -3.36 -12.86 -7.23
C ILE A 231 -3.06 -14.08 -8.11
N GLU A 232 -3.96 -15.07 -8.13
CA GLU A 232 -3.79 -16.25 -8.98
C GLU A 232 -3.82 -15.90 -10.48
N LYS A 233 -4.78 -15.06 -10.88
CA LYS A 233 -4.97 -14.65 -12.28
C LYS A 233 -3.79 -13.86 -12.83
N TYR A 234 -3.22 -12.94 -12.03
CA TYR A 234 -2.18 -12.02 -12.46
C TYR A 234 -0.81 -12.36 -11.89
N SER A 235 -0.58 -13.61 -11.47
CA SER A 235 0.64 -14.03 -10.78
C SER A 235 1.94 -13.72 -11.56
N ASP A 236 1.92 -13.76 -12.88
CA ASP A 236 3.03 -13.41 -13.77
C ASP A 236 3.25 -11.91 -13.93
N ARG A 237 2.26 -11.11 -13.52
CA ARG A 237 2.26 -9.65 -13.62
C ARG A 237 2.50 -8.95 -12.27
N LEU A 238 2.36 -9.67 -11.14
CA LEU A 238 2.53 -9.08 -9.82
C LEU A 238 3.96 -8.63 -9.59
N LEU A 239 4.15 -7.36 -9.26
CA LEU A 239 5.43 -6.76 -8.91
C LEU A 239 5.60 -6.67 -7.40
N PHE A 240 4.65 -6.06 -6.74
CA PHE A 240 4.50 -5.94 -5.30
C PHE A 240 3.02 -5.66 -4.98
N MET A 241 2.66 -5.53 -3.71
CA MET A 241 1.26 -5.43 -3.31
C MET A 241 1.06 -4.41 -2.20
N HIS A 242 -0.12 -3.78 -2.18
CA HIS A 242 -0.65 -3.17 -0.97
C HIS A 242 -1.53 -4.16 -0.21
N ILE A 243 -1.16 -4.39 1.04
CA ILE A 243 -1.97 -5.11 2.02
C ILE A 243 -2.73 -4.08 2.83
N LYS A 244 -4.01 -4.00 2.60
CA LYS A 244 -4.89 -2.96 3.10
C LYS A 244 -6.25 -3.55 3.43
N ASP A 245 -6.98 -2.96 4.36
CA ASP A 245 -8.31 -3.45 4.73
C ASP A 245 -9.35 -2.34 4.68
N VAL A 246 -10.59 -2.72 4.40
CA VAL A 246 -11.69 -1.79 4.16
C VAL A 246 -12.99 -2.35 4.69
N GLU A 247 -13.85 -1.47 5.20
CA GLU A 247 -15.20 -1.80 5.62
C GLU A 247 -16.23 -0.77 5.11
N PRO A 248 -17.52 -1.10 5.09
CA PRO A 248 -18.56 -0.11 4.82
C PRO A 248 -18.49 1.06 5.81
N ALA A 249 -18.65 2.28 5.32
CA ALA A 249 -18.73 3.45 6.20
C ALA A 249 -19.97 3.35 7.10
N PRO A 250 -19.87 3.80 8.38
CA PRO A 250 -21.02 3.85 9.27
C PRO A 250 -22.18 4.66 8.66
N PRO A 251 -23.44 4.24 8.82
CA PRO A 251 -24.61 4.89 8.20
C PRO A 251 -24.76 6.38 8.52
N ASN A 252 -24.23 6.82 9.65
CA ASN A 252 -24.32 8.21 10.14
C ASN A 252 -23.02 9.01 9.92
N ALA A 253 -22.04 8.44 9.24
CA ALA A 253 -20.83 9.17 8.93
C ALA A 253 -21.16 10.23 7.89
N ALA A 254 -20.74 11.48 8.11
CA ALA A 254 -20.66 12.51 7.08
C ALA A 254 -19.60 12.12 6.02
N ALA A 255 -19.53 10.84 5.69
CA ALA A 255 -18.54 10.23 4.86
C ALA A 255 -18.86 10.58 3.41
N LYS A 256 -17.89 11.18 2.76
CA LYS A 256 -17.93 11.44 1.30
C LYS A 256 -17.91 10.14 0.47
N ARG A 257 -17.63 8.99 1.10
CA ARG A 257 -17.48 7.67 0.46
C ARG A 257 -18.30 6.62 1.24
N PRO A 258 -18.85 5.60 0.57
CA PRO A 258 -19.65 4.55 1.22
C PRO A 258 -18.79 3.54 2.01
N TYR A 259 -17.50 3.75 2.10
CA TYR A 259 -16.52 2.88 2.75
C TYR A 259 -15.47 3.68 3.51
N ARG A 260 -14.75 3.00 4.40
CA ARG A 260 -13.54 3.53 5.06
C ARG A 260 -12.46 2.47 5.12
N PHE A 261 -11.20 2.89 5.05
CA PHE A 261 -10.06 2.03 5.33
C PHE A 261 -9.87 1.90 6.84
N VAL A 262 -9.48 0.71 7.25
CA VAL A 262 -9.30 0.33 8.65
C VAL A 262 -8.01 -0.45 8.83
N GLU A 263 -7.60 -0.66 10.07
CA GLU A 263 -6.44 -1.50 10.39
C GLU A 263 -6.68 -2.93 9.92
N LEU A 264 -5.60 -3.62 9.53
CA LEU A 264 -5.66 -4.99 9.02
C LEU A 264 -6.38 -5.93 9.98
N GLY A 265 -7.28 -6.75 9.43
CA GLY A 265 -8.10 -7.70 10.17
C GLY A 265 -9.34 -7.09 10.82
N ARG A 266 -9.59 -5.79 10.64
CA ARG A 266 -10.81 -5.13 11.12
C ARG A 266 -11.85 -4.90 10.03
N GLY A 267 -11.46 -5.07 8.78
CA GLY A 267 -12.32 -4.85 7.63
C GLY A 267 -12.97 -6.12 7.09
N LYS A 268 -13.15 -6.14 5.78
CA LYS A 268 -13.87 -7.20 5.06
C LYS A 268 -12.99 -7.93 4.04
N VAL A 269 -11.75 -7.51 3.84
CA VAL A 269 -10.83 -8.23 2.97
C VAL A 269 -10.47 -9.55 3.63
N ASP A 270 -10.62 -10.65 2.91
CA ASP A 270 -10.18 -11.98 3.37
C ASP A 270 -8.64 -12.07 3.26
N LEU A 271 -7.95 -11.46 4.22
CA LEU A 271 -6.49 -11.47 4.28
C LEU A 271 -5.89 -12.88 4.35
N PRO A 272 -6.48 -13.84 5.11
CA PRO A 272 -6.04 -15.23 5.04
C PRO A 272 -6.05 -15.80 3.63
N ALA A 273 -7.13 -15.62 2.89
CA ALA A 273 -7.22 -16.09 1.50
C ALA A 273 -6.20 -15.39 0.59
N VAL A 274 -5.94 -14.09 0.82
CA VAL A 274 -4.89 -13.34 0.13
C VAL A 274 -3.51 -13.98 0.35
N PHE A 275 -3.13 -14.25 1.61
CA PHE A 275 -1.83 -14.86 1.91
C PHE A 275 -1.72 -16.31 1.42
N GLU A 276 -2.82 -17.07 1.45
CA GLU A 276 -2.82 -18.41 0.88
C GLU A 276 -2.65 -18.39 -0.65
N ALA A 277 -3.29 -17.45 -1.34
CA ALA A 277 -3.09 -17.26 -2.78
C ALA A 277 -1.64 -16.90 -3.11
N LEU A 278 -1.03 -15.97 -2.34
CA LEU A 278 0.39 -15.63 -2.50
C LEU A 278 1.30 -16.86 -2.32
N ARG A 279 1.01 -17.69 -1.31
CA ARG A 279 1.73 -18.94 -1.10
C ARG A 279 1.56 -19.91 -2.28
N LYS A 280 0.34 -20.05 -2.79
CA LYS A 280 -0.01 -20.94 -3.90
C LYS A 280 0.72 -20.56 -5.19
N VAL A 281 0.81 -19.28 -5.50
CA VAL A 281 1.54 -18.79 -6.69
C VAL A 281 3.04 -18.61 -6.45
N ASN A 282 3.53 -19.00 -5.25
CA ASN A 282 4.93 -18.85 -4.86
C ASN A 282 5.44 -17.40 -5.05
N PHE A 283 4.64 -16.44 -4.63
CA PHE A 283 5.00 -15.03 -4.74
C PHE A 283 6.25 -14.72 -3.92
N ARG A 284 7.17 -13.98 -4.52
CA ARG A 284 8.41 -13.51 -3.90
C ARG A 284 8.51 -12.02 -4.14
N GLY A 285 8.53 -11.24 -3.08
CA GLY A 285 8.58 -9.79 -3.21
C GLY A 285 8.03 -9.05 -1.99
N TRP A 286 7.62 -7.82 -2.21
CA TRP A 286 7.17 -6.92 -1.17
C TRP A 286 5.65 -6.90 -1.03
N ALA A 287 5.19 -7.06 0.20
CA ALA A 287 3.83 -6.78 0.63
C ALA A 287 3.86 -5.54 1.53
N ILE A 288 3.31 -4.43 1.04
CA ILE A 288 3.37 -3.13 1.71
C ILE A 288 2.07 -2.93 2.47
N VAL A 289 2.16 -2.80 3.78
CA VAL A 289 1.02 -2.42 4.61
C VAL A 289 0.69 -0.95 4.33
N GLU A 290 -0.57 -0.67 4.06
CA GLU A 290 -1.02 0.70 3.85
C GLU A 290 -2.31 1.00 4.62
N LEU A 291 -2.33 2.17 5.27
CA LEU A 291 -3.51 2.77 5.87
C LEU A 291 -3.52 4.25 5.48
N ASP A 292 -4.48 4.69 4.70
CA ASP A 292 -4.50 6.07 4.13
C ASP A 292 -4.49 7.16 5.20
N VAL A 293 -5.17 6.89 6.30
CA VAL A 293 -5.29 7.83 7.42
C VAL A 293 -5.60 7.06 8.69
N VAL A 294 -5.08 7.50 9.81
CA VAL A 294 -5.47 6.95 11.11
C VAL A 294 -6.97 7.16 11.33
N PRO A 295 -7.77 6.07 11.46
CA PRO A 295 -9.23 6.19 11.58
C PRO A 295 -9.67 6.95 12.82
N ASP A 296 -8.93 6.81 13.90
CA ASP A 296 -9.15 7.51 15.18
C ASP A 296 -8.23 8.72 15.27
N LYS A 297 -8.80 9.92 15.10
CA LYS A 297 -8.04 11.18 15.14
C LYS A 297 -7.41 11.50 16.49
N THR A 298 -7.74 10.76 17.54
CA THR A 298 -7.11 10.89 18.86
C THR A 298 -5.82 10.11 18.98
N ARG A 299 -5.49 9.30 17.97
CA ARG A 299 -4.26 8.49 17.88
C ARG A 299 -3.29 9.09 16.88
N THR A 300 -2.03 8.78 17.10
CA THR A 300 -0.97 9.00 16.11
C THR A 300 -0.80 7.74 15.25
N PRO A 301 -0.22 7.86 14.07
CA PRO A 301 0.20 6.71 13.28
C PRO A 301 1.06 5.75 14.07
#